data_148c6c2d6db5b8ba79494f4ee759dae8
#
_entry.id   148c6c2d6db5b8ba79494f4ee759dae8
#
_cell.length_a   1.000
_cell.length_b   1.000
_cell.length_c   1.000
_cell.angle_alpha   90.00
_cell.angle_beta   90.00
_cell.angle_gamma   90.00
#
_symmetry.space_group_name_H-M   'P 1'
#
loop_
_entity.id
_entity.type
_entity.pdbx_description
1 polymer ?
#
loop_
_entity_poly.entity_id
_entity_poly.type
_entity_poly.pdbx_seq_one_letter_code
_entity_poly.pdbx_strand_id
1 'polypeptide(L)'
;MAKKQTKITKEETLETILFNCRNSLRGRAAMTDKRDLLLTLVFLKFIGERFKQQKDKIRHEIVEVQGIHDEAFVEMQLSRPNQYMQDGVFFLTDETFWDKLILTAPTGMAIAFDTAIKTLDDNEPKLKNALPQQIFTKTALEPGVLKSVVDEINKIDPKKFTDHDLIGRVYEYFLQAFSINADKEEGEFYTPHSIVELIASLIEPFDGTVYDPCCGSGGMFVQATKFIEAHGGNTKAVNVYGQESEPATYRLAKMNLAIRGISYHLGDKAVSTFSDDQHKDLKFDYIMANPPFNLKKYAEYGEFETDPRWKGYGVPPASNANYAWILHILNKLDVNHGIAGFLLANGALDDSDTLEIRKQLIENDKIEAIIVLPRNMFYSTDISVTLWILNNNKKGGPWHGRQLRNRTGETLFIDLRTWNSNIYEKKYVRLTETEISRVCQIYFNWQTENFAEYAEPELYYAAHCDEIQQKGYSLVPSRYIEFIDRDTEIDYKSALTEMSHQFDELKKRWDANEAELVNAFKILGYGKE
;
A
#
# COMPACT_ATOMS: atom_id res chain seq x y z
N MET A 1 49.28 -17.11 -29.50
CA MET A 1 47.81 -17.14 -29.71
C MET A 1 47.13 -16.70 -28.42
N ALA A 2 46.71 -15.45 -28.36
CA ALA A 2 46.03 -14.89 -27.19
C ALA A 2 44.54 -15.27 -27.24
N LYS A 3 44.06 -15.99 -26.21
CA LYS A 3 42.64 -16.29 -26.02
C LYS A 3 41.89 -14.98 -25.74
N LYS A 4 41.05 -14.51 -26.69
CA LYS A 4 40.01 -13.51 -26.42
C LYS A 4 39.06 -14.10 -25.37
N GLN A 5 39.13 -13.60 -24.15
CA GLN A 5 38.08 -13.78 -23.16
C GLN A 5 36.84 -13.00 -23.65
N THR A 6 35.82 -13.70 -24.07
CA THR A 6 34.48 -13.15 -24.31
C THR A 6 33.97 -12.65 -22.96
N LYS A 7 33.89 -11.34 -22.76
CA LYS A 7 33.17 -10.73 -21.65
C LYS A 7 31.70 -11.14 -21.82
N ILE A 8 31.22 -12.04 -20.99
CA ILE A 8 29.80 -12.28 -20.79
C ILE A 8 29.29 -10.97 -20.16
N THR A 9 28.64 -10.13 -20.94
CA THR A 9 27.88 -8.99 -20.42
C THR A 9 26.76 -9.58 -19.56
N LYS A 10 26.88 -9.43 -18.24
CA LYS A 10 25.79 -9.73 -17.31
C LYS A 10 24.59 -8.90 -17.76
N GLU A 11 23.48 -9.56 -18.10
CA GLU A 11 22.24 -8.84 -18.38
C GLU A 11 21.90 -7.94 -17.19
N GLU A 12 21.63 -6.67 -17.47
CA GLU A 12 21.35 -5.64 -16.46
C GLU A 12 19.96 -5.93 -15.88
N THR A 13 19.86 -6.14 -14.56
CA THR A 13 18.58 -6.41 -13.90
C THR A 13 17.74 -5.13 -13.80
N LEU A 14 16.42 -5.27 -13.65
CA LEU A 14 15.50 -4.15 -13.46
C LEU A 14 15.95 -3.28 -12.27
N GLU A 15 16.28 -3.90 -11.14
CA GLU A 15 16.73 -3.22 -9.93
C GLU A 15 18.00 -2.41 -10.16
N THR A 16 18.93 -2.91 -11.00
CA THR A 16 20.15 -2.18 -11.37
C THR A 16 19.81 -0.92 -12.17
N ILE A 17 18.88 -1.01 -13.14
CA ILE A 17 18.44 0.14 -13.94
C ILE A 17 17.80 1.20 -13.04
N LEU A 18 16.88 0.77 -12.14
CA LEU A 18 16.19 1.68 -11.23
C LEU A 18 17.13 2.33 -10.22
N PHE A 19 18.10 1.57 -9.72
CA PHE A 19 19.17 2.10 -8.86
C PHE A 19 20.01 3.14 -9.60
N ASN A 20 20.40 2.90 -10.86
CA ASN A 20 21.17 3.83 -11.68
C ASN A 20 20.40 5.14 -11.90
N CYS A 21 19.09 5.07 -12.21
CA CYS A 21 18.23 6.25 -12.34
C CYS A 21 18.28 7.12 -11.07
N ARG A 22 18.09 6.51 -9.91
CA ARG A 22 18.14 7.23 -8.63
C ARG A 22 19.52 7.81 -8.34
N ASN A 23 20.57 7.04 -8.60
CA ASN A 23 21.94 7.45 -8.32
C ASN A 23 22.40 8.61 -9.20
N SER A 24 21.95 8.67 -10.46
CA SER A 24 22.24 9.77 -11.39
C SER A 24 21.72 11.12 -10.89
N LEU A 25 20.70 11.13 -10.04
CA LEU A 25 20.12 12.34 -9.44
C LEU A 25 20.69 12.66 -8.04
N ARG A 26 21.62 11.86 -7.52
CA ARG A 26 22.17 12.04 -6.17
C ARG A 26 22.88 13.39 -6.05
N GLY A 27 22.49 14.18 -5.00
CA GLY A 27 23.06 15.51 -4.75
C GLY A 27 22.60 16.62 -5.71
N ARG A 28 21.66 16.36 -6.66
CA ARG A 28 21.32 17.30 -7.74
C ARG A 28 19.92 17.90 -7.64
N ALA A 29 19.04 17.38 -6.78
CA ALA A 29 17.70 17.90 -6.54
C ALA A 29 17.22 17.51 -5.14
N ALA A 30 16.14 18.12 -4.66
CA ALA A 30 15.45 17.71 -3.45
C ALA A 30 14.86 16.29 -3.60
N MET A 31 14.57 15.60 -2.48
CA MET A 31 14.09 14.21 -2.50
C MET A 31 12.75 14.10 -3.21
N THR A 32 11.83 15.00 -2.90
CA THR A 32 10.49 15.09 -3.51
C THR A 32 10.57 15.33 -5.01
N ASP A 33 11.42 16.27 -5.45
CA ASP A 33 11.58 16.58 -6.88
C ASP A 33 12.17 15.40 -7.66
N LYS A 34 13.11 14.64 -7.06
CA LYS A 34 13.67 13.41 -7.66
C LYS A 34 12.59 12.35 -7.84
N ARG A 35 11.77 12.16 -6.81
CA ARG A 35 10.65 11.22 -6.85
C ARG A 35 9.69 11.59 -7.98
N ASP A 36 9.21 12.82 -7.97
CA ASP A 36 8.23 13.30 -8.93
C ASP A 36 8.76 13.25 -10.36
N LEU A 37 10.02 13.61 -10.58
CA LEU A 37 10.69 13.54 -11.89
C LEU A 37 10.79 12.09 -12.39
N LEU A 38 11.30 11.17 -11.56
CA LEU A 38 11.49 9.77 -11.97
C LEU A 38 10.13 9.09 -12.23
N LEU A 39 9.15 9.29 -11.35
CA LEU A 39 7.82 8.71 -11.54
C LEU A 39 7.11 9.28 -12.76
N THR A 40 7.31 10.56 -13.08
CA THR A 40 6.76 11.18 -14.29
C THR A 40 7.39 10.62 -15.56
N LEU A 41 8.72 10.44 -15.60
CA LEU A 41 9.38 9.80 -16.74
C LEU A 41 8.91 8.35 -16.94
N VAL A 42 8.80 7.60 -15.86
CA VAL A 42 8.26 6.23 -15.90
C VAL A 42 6.81 6.24 -16.41
N PHE A 43 5.99 7.16 -15.91
CA PHE A 43 4.61 7.33 -16.38
C PHE A 43 4.56 7.56 -17.89
N LEU A 44 5.29 8.54 -18.41
CA LEU A 44 5.31 8.87 -19.84
C LEU A 44 5.79 7.70 -20.70
N LYS A 45 6.82 6.97 -20.24
CA LYS A 45 7.27 5.78 -20.94
C LYS A 45 6.19 4.71 -21.03
N PHE A 46 5.57 4.38 -19.91
CA PHE A 46 4.59 3.27 -19.89
C PHE A 46 3.27 3.60 -20.58
N ILE A 47 2.77 4.84 -20.52
CA ILE A 47 1.62 5.23 -21.34
C ILE A 47 1.98 5.19 -22.84
N GLY A 48 3.22 5.54 -23.20
CA GLY A 48 3.76 5.40 -24.55
C GLY A 48 3.77 3.94 -25.04
N GLU A 49 4.24 3.02 -24.20
CA GLU A 49 4.24 1.59 -24.52
C GLU A 49 2.81 1.02 -24.67
N ARG A 50 1.89 1.37 -23.78
CA ARG A 50 0.47 0.96 -23.90
C ARG A 50 -0.18 1.53 -25.15
N PHE A 51 0.09 2.79 -25.47
CA PHE A 51 -0.40 3.41 -26.71
C PHE A 51 0.11 2.66 -27.95
N LYS A 52 1.40 2.32 -28.00
CA LYS A 52 2.02 1.56 -29.08
C LYS A 52 1.40 0.17 -29.24
N GLN A 53 1.26 -0.57 -28.14
CA GLN A 53 0.62 -1.89 -28.16
C GLN A 53 -0.82 -1.81 -28.67
N GLN A 54 -1.59 -0.82 -28.24
CA GLN A 54 -2.96 -0.62 -28.70
C GLN A 54 -3.00 -0.24 -30.18
N LYS A 55 -2.08 0.63 -30.64
CA LYS A 55 -1.94 0.99 -32.05
C LYS A 55 -1.67 -0.22 -32.92
N ASP A 56 -0.74 -1.10 -32.48
CA ASP A 56 -0.41 -2.34 -33.19
C ASP A 56 -1.62 -3.31 -33.21
N LYS A 57 -2.36 -3.42 -32.10
CA LYS A 57 -3.58 -4.23 -32.02
C LYS A 57 -4.67 -3.74 -32.98
N ILE A 58 -4.94 -2.44 -32.99
CA ILE A 58 -5.92 -1.83 -33.90
C ILE A 58 -5.52 -2.05 -35.37
N ARG A 59 -4.23 -1.86 -35.70
CA ARG A 59 -3.71 -2.11 -37.05
C ARG A 59 -3.89 -3.58 -37.45
N HIS A 60 -3.53 -4.51 -36.56
CA HIS A 60 -3.70 -5.95 -36.80
C HIS A 60 -5.17 -6.32 -37.04
N GLU A 61 -6.08 -5.79 -36.21
CA GLU A 61 -7.53 -5.99 -36.36
C GLU A 61 -8.03 -5.55 -37.75
N ILE A 62 -7.64 -4.37 -38.22
CA ILE A 62 -8.07 -3.80 -39.49
C ILE A 62 -7.45 -4.57 -40.67
N VAL A 63 -6.15 -4.81 -40.62
CA VAL A 63 -5.41 -5.36 -41.76
C VAL A 63 -5.58 -6.87 -41.85
N GLU A 64 -5.36 -7.62 -40.76
CA GLU A 64 -5.31 -9.08 -40.78
C GLU A 64 -6.68 -9.71 -40.52
N VAL A 65 -7.53 -9.12 -39.68
CA VAL A 65 -8.84 -9.71 -39.36
C VAL A 65 -9.92 -9.23 -40.34
N GLN A 66 -9.97 -7.91 -40.62
CA GLN A 66 -10.98 -7.32 -41.52
C GLN A 66 -10.53 -7.29 -42.98
N GLY A 67 -9.26 -7.59 -43.29
CA GLY A 67 -8.71 -7.65 -44.64
C GLY A 67 -8.64 -6.29 -45.37
N ILE A 68 -8.57 -5.18 -44.61
CA ILE A 68 -8.52 -3.82 -45.16
C ILE A 68 -7.06 -3.38 -45.27
N HIS A 69 -6.52 -3.30 -46.49
CA HIS A 69 -5.13 -2.95 -46.75
C HIS A 69 -4.95 -1.52 -47.27
N ASP A 70 -6.02 -0.68 -47.25
CA ASP A 70 -5.91 0.74 -47.57
C ASP A 70 -5.21 1.51 -46.41
N GLU A 71 -3.95 1.85 -46.65
CA GLU A 71 -3.11 2.50 -45.63
C GLU A 71 -3.68 3.88 -45.19
N ALA A 72 -4.35 4.62 -46.10
CA ALA A 72 -4.98 5.88 -45.75
C ALA A 72 -6.16 5.67 -44.79
N PHE A 73 -6.93 4.61 -45.00
CA PHE A 73 -8.00 4.22 -44.10
C PHE A 73 -7.45 3.75 -42.74
N VAL A 74 -6.42 2.93 -42.76
CA VAL A 74 -5.76 2.43 -41.52
C VAL A 74 -5.27 3.61 -40.68
N GLU A 75 -4.50 4.55 -41.26
CA GLU A 75 -3.99 5.71 -40.53
C GLU A 75 -5.12 6.63 -40.03
N MET A 76 -6.20 6.80 -40.80
CA MET A 76 -7.37 7.50 -40.34
C MET A 76 -8.00 6.83 -39.10
N GLN A 77 -8.09 5.53 -39.04
CA GLN A 77 -8.60 4.80 -37.87
C GLN A 77 -7.65 4.90 -36.67
N LEU A 78 -6.34 4.78 -36.90
CA LEU A 78 -5.30 4.90 -35.88
C LEU A 78 -5.21 6.32 -35.27
N SER A 79 -5.69 7.35 -35.98
CA SER A 79 -5.75 8.71 -35.48
C SER A 79 -7.00 9.06 -34.68
N ARG A 80 -7.91 8.11 -34.46
CA ARG A 80 -9.16 8.33 -33.71
C ARG A 80 -8.99 8.06 -32.21
N PRO A 81 -9.10 9.07 -31.32
CA PRO A 81 -8.93 8.89 -29.87
C PRO A 81 -9.85 7.82 -29.27
N ASN A 82 -11.09 7.72 -29.74
CA ASN A 82 -12.08 6.76 -29.22
C ASN A 82 -11.66 5.29 -29.35
N GLN A 83 -10.81 4.95 -30.33
CA GLN A 83 -10.27 3.58 -30.51
C GLN A 83 -9.35 3.16 -29.35
N TYR A 84 -8.77 4.13 -28.65
CA TYR A 84 -7.87 3.91 -27.51
C TYR A 84 -8.63 4.03 -26.18
N MET A 85 -9.52 5.00 -26.08
CA MET A 85 -10.27 5.29 -24.84
C MET A 85 -11.17 4.13 -24.40
N GLN A 86 -11.72 3.35 -25.35
CA GLN A 86 -12.56 2.17 -25.05
C GLN A 86 -11.80 1.09 -24.27
N ASP A 87 -10.50 0.94 -24.52
CA ASP A 87 -9.62 0.01 -23.84
C ASP A 87 -8.84 0.68 -22.65
N GLY A 88 -9.22 1.90 -22.27
CA GLY A 88 -8.59 2.64 -21.17
C GLY A 88 -7.15 3.10 -21.48
N VAL A 89 -6.83 3.28 -22.76
CA VAL A 89 -5.52 3.74 -23.23
C VAL A 89 -5.61 5.23 -23.59
N PHE A 90 -4.62 6.03 -23.15
CA PHE A 90 -4.54 7.44 -23.52
C PHE A 90 -4.16 7.59 -24.99
N PHE A 91 -4.80 8.53 -25.69
CA PHE A 91 -4.39 8.88 -27.04
C PHE A 91 -3.21 9.84 -26.99
N LEU A 92 -2.09 9.46 -27.62
CA LEU A 92 -0.86 10.24 -27.60
C LEU A 92 -0.59 10.87 -28.99
N THR A 93 -0.17 12.13 -28.97
CA THR A 93 0.34 12.86 -30.14
C THR A 93 1.86 12.74 -30.22
N ASP A 94 2.46 13.18 -31.32
CA ASP A 94 3.93 13.21 -31.47
C ASP A 94 4.62 14.00 -30.35
N GLU A 95 3.96 15.02 -29.79
CA GLU A 95 4.49 15.84 -28.68
C GLU A 95 4.44 15.15 -27.32
N THR A 96 3.61 14.11 -27.16
CA THR A 96 3.41 13.38 -25.89
C THR A 96 3.92 11.95 -25.95
N PHE A 97 4.29 11.45 -27.14
CA PHE A 97 4.70 10.08 -27.35
C PHE A 97 6.17 9.88 -26.98
N TRP A 98 6.43 8.93 -26.08
CA TRP A 98 7.76 8.63 -25.54
C TRP A 98 8.83 8.46 -26.60
N ASP A 99 8.58 7.63 -27.65
CA ASP A 99 9.56 7.34 -28.71
C ASP A 99 9.96 8.59 -29.51
N LYS A 100 9.15 9.66 -29.48
CA LYS A 100 9.46 10.97 -30.08
C LYS A 100 10.19 11.89 -29.08
N LEU A 101 9.75 11.91 -27.82
CA LEU A 101 10.34 12.74 -26.78
C LEU A 101 11.83 12.42 -26.54
N ILE A 102 12.21 11.14 -26.54
CA ILE A 102 13.59 10.71 -26.31
C ILE A 102 14.56 11.10 -27.45
N LEU A 103 14.04 11.45 -28.63
CA LEU A 103 14.83 11.94 -29.76
C LEU A 103 15.15 13.44 -29.67
N THR A 104 14.53 14.15 -28.73
CA THR A 104 14.80 15.57 -28.50
C THR A 104 16.24 15.78 -28.06
N ALA A 105 16.89 16.84 -28.62
CA ALA A 105 18.24 17.21 -28.21
C ALA A 105 18.32 17.48 -26.69
N PRO A 106 19.42 17.11 -26.01
CA PRO A 106 19.51 17.24 -24.55
C PRO A 106 19.17 18.64 -24.01
N THR A 107 19.56 19.71 -24.74
CA THR A 107 19.31 21.11 -24.35
C THR A 107 17.84 21.51 -24.39
N GLY A 108 17.02 20.85 -25.22
CA GLY A 108 15.56 21.10 -25.33
C GLY A 108 14.71 20.09 -24.57
N MET A 109 15.32 19.04 -24.01
CA MET A 109 14.62 17.89 -23.48
C MET A 109 13.71 18.25 -22.29
N ALA A 110 14.17 19.07 -21.34
CA ALA A 110 13.37 19.50 -20.20
C ALA A 110 12.09 20.24 -20.64
N ILE A 111 12.20 21.13 -21.62
CA ILE A 111 11.04 21.86 -22.17
C ILE A 111 10.09 20.90 -22.89
N ALA A 112 10.60 19.95 -23.67
CA ALA A 112 9.79 18.98 -24.39
C ALA A 112 8.98 18.09 -23.42
N PHE A 113 9.59 17.60 -22.36
CA PHE A 113 8.88 16.82 -21.33
C PHE A 113 7.85 17.65 -20.57
N ASP A 114 8.15 18.90 -20.17
CA ASP A 114 7.19 19.78 -19.52
C ASP A 114 6.01 20.14 -20.44
N THR A 115 6.27 20.32 -21.75
CA THR A 115 5.22 20.54 -22.76
C THR A 115 4.34 19.30 -22.89
N ALA A 116 4.92 18.10 -22.94
CA ALA A 116 4.17 16.84 -23.00
C ALA A 116 3.25 16.67 -21.80
N ILE A 117 3.76 16.95 -20.58
CA ILE A 117 2.97 16.91 -19.34
C ILE A 117 1.78 17.85 -19.43
N LYS A 118 2.02 19.11 -19.83
CA LYS A 118 0.96 20.10 -19.95
C LYS A 118 -0.10 19.69 -20.99
N THR A 119 0.32 19.20 -22.15
CA THR A 119 -0.57 18.73 -23.21
C THR A 119 -1.45 17.57 -22.73
N LEU A 120 -0.88 16.60 -21.98
CA LEU A 120 -1.63 15.50 -21.37
C LEU A 120 -2.61 16.00 -20.32
N ASP A 121 -2.20 16.91 -19.44
CA ASP A 121 -3.06 17.48 -18.39
C ASP A 121 -4.24 18.25 -18.98
N ASP A 122 -4.03 18.95 -20.11
CA ASP A 122 -5.07 19.75 -20.75
C ASP A 122 -6.05 18.89 -21.57
N ASN A 123 -5.61 17.81 -22.21
CA ASN A 123 -6.39 17.00 -23.13
C ASN A 123 -7.03 15.75 -22.51
N GLU A 124 -6.50 15.26 -21.40
CA GLU A 124 -6.96 14.02 -20.76
C GLU A 124 -7.64 14.31 -19.40
N PRO A 125 -8.98 14.32 -19.35
CA PRO A 125 -9.71 14.67 -18.12
C PRO A 125 -9.32 13.83 -16.90
N LYS A 126 -8.97 12.55 -17.11
CA LYS A 126 -8.51 11.66 -16.05
C LYS A 126 -7.15 12.07 -15.48
N LEU A 127 -6.31 12.78 -16.23
CA LEU A 127 -5.01 13.25 -15.81
C LEU A 127 -5.02 14.69 -15.30
N LYS A 128 -6.17 15.35 -15.30
CA LYS A 128 -6.27 16.75 -14.86
C LYS A 128 -5.73 16.94 -13.46
N ASN A 129 -4.74 17.83 -13.33
CA ASN A 129 -3.98 18.06 -12.09
C ASN A 129 -3.25 16.80 -11.53
N ALA A 130 -3.05 15.78 -12.36
CA ALA A 130 -2.35 14.54 -11.95
C ALA A 130 -0.82 14.63 -12.13
N LEU A 131 -0.34 15.45 -13.05
CA LEU A 131 1.05 15.52 -13.42
C LEU A 131 1.73 16.75 -12.82
N PRO A 132 2.96 16.62 -12.28
CA PRO A 132 3.69 17.74 -11.70
C PRO A 132 4.13 18.71 -12.80
N GLN A 133 3.55 19.89 -12.82
CA GLN A 133 3.82 20.90 -13.86
C GLN A 133 5.23 21.48 -13.73
N GLN A 134 5.90 21.63 -14.87
CA GLN A 134 7.23 22.24 -14.98
C GLN A 134 8.32 21.55 -14.14
N ILE A 135 8.17 20.26 -13.83
CA ILE A 135 9.10 19.55 -12.94
C ILE A 135 10.51 19.47 -13.53
N PHE A 136 10.65 19.32 -14.85
CA PHE A 136 11.94 19.19 -15.52
C PHE A 136 12.69 20.52 -15.61
N THR A 137 12.00 21.62 -15.91
CA THR A 137 12.62 22.96 -15.95
C THR A 137 12.88 23.51 -14.56
N LYS A 138 12.02 23.28 -13.58
CA LYS A 138 12.22 23.69 -12.17
C LYS A 138 13.39 22.98 -11.51
N THR A 139 13.56 21.68 -11.76
CA THR A 139 14.67 20.90 -11.20
C THR A 139 16.02 21.35 -11.77
N ALA A 140 16.02 22.04 -12.92
CA ALA A 140 17.17 22.65 -13.56
C ALA A 140 18.39 21.69 -13.67
N LEU A 141 18.13 20.42 -14.00
CA LEU A 141 19.18 19.43 -14.22
C LEU A 141 20.03 19.82 -15.43
N GLU A 142 21.32 19.55 -15.34
CA GLU A 142 22.20 19.65 -16.54
C GLU A 142 21.65 18.77 -17.67
N PRO A 143 21.61 19.24 -18.91
CA PRO A 143 21.04 18.51 -20.06
C PRO A 143 21.57 17.07 -20.21
N GLY A 144 22.88 16.86 -19.97
CA GLY A 144 23.50 15.54 -20.03
C GLY A 144 23.02 14.58 -18.91
N VAL A 145 22.68 15.13 -17.75
CA VAL A 145 22.16 14.34 -16.62
C VAL A 145 20.73 13.89 -16.90
N LEU A 146 19.86 14.80 -17.34
CA LEU A 146 18.49 14.43 -17.72
C LEU A 146 18.49 13.38 -18.83
N LYS A 147 19.31 13.56 -19.88
CA LYS A 147 19.45 12.58 -20.96
C LYS A 147 19.90 11.22 -20.44
N SER A 148 20.87 11.16 -19.53
CA SER A 148 21.33 9.91 -18.92
C SER A 148 20.23 9.19 -18.16
N VAL A 149 19.40 9.91 -17.39
CA VAL A 149 18.25 9.32 -16.67
C VAL A 149 17.20 8.79 -17.65
N VAL A 150 16.90 9.55 -18.70
CA VAL A 150 15.95 9.14 -19.75
C VAL A 150 16.45 7.88 -20.45
N ASP A 151 17.76 7.80 -20.76
CA ASP A 151 18.35 6.62 -21.41
C ASP A 151 18.32 5.38 -20.50
N GLU A 152 18.53 5.54 -19.18
CA GLU A 152 18.39 4.45 -18.22
C GLU A 152 16.93 3.96 -18.16
N ILE A 153 15.96 4.85 -18.03
CA ILE A 153 14.52 4.49 -18.02
C ILE A 153 14.13 3.82 -19.34
N ASN A 154 14.71 4.26 -20.47
CA ASN A 154 14.41 3.67 -21.76
C ASN A 154 14.86 2.20 -21.91
N LYS A 155 15.81 1.74 -21.09
CA LYS A 155 16.21 0.32 -21.03
C LYS A 155 15.14 -0.60 -20.43
N ILE A 156 14.14 -0.06 -19.70
CA ILE A 156 13.02 -0.82 -19.16
C ILE A 156 12.15 -1.26 -20.33
N ASP A 157 12.32 -2.49 -20.78
CA ASP A 157 11.63 -3.06 -21.93
C ASP A 157 10.64 -4.14 -21.45
N PRO A 158 9.30 -3.96 -21.65
CA PRO A 158 8.31 -4.95 -21.27
C PRO A 158 8.50 -6.33 -21.94
N LYS A 159 9.21 -6.39 -23.05
CA LYS A 159 9.53 -7.66 -23.73
C LYS A 159 10.67 -8.42 -23.05
N LYS A 160 11.56 -7.72 -22.33
CA LYS A 160 12.67 -8.33 -21.57
C LYS A 160 12.26 -8.68 -20.14
N PHE A 161 11.43 -7.84 -19.54
CA PHE A 161 10.94 -8.03 -18.19
C PHE A 161 9.49 -8.50 -18.27
N THR A 162 9.32 -9.83 -18.33
CA THR A 162 8.03 -10.50 -18.58
C THR A 162 7.10 -10.57 -17.36
N ASP A 163 7.38 -9.80 -16.33
CA ASP A 163 6.51 -9.71 -15.15
C ASP A 163 5.12 -9.16 -15.53
N HIS A 164 4.08 -9.82 -15.10
CA HIS A 164 2.70 -9.40 -15.31
C HIS A 164 2.41 -7.97 -14.78
N ASP A 165 3.18 -7.47 -13.81
CA ASP A 165 3.07 -6.13 -13.26
C ASP A 165 4.41 -5.38 -13.23
N LEU A 166 5.08 -5.30 -14.38
CA LEU A 166 6.34 -4.54 -14.50
C LEU A 166 6.18 -3.08 -14.05
N ILE A 167 5.06 -2.44 -14.43
CA ILE A 167 4.73 -1.07 -14.04
C ILE A 167 4.64 -0.96 -12.52
N GLY A 168 3.96 -1.89 -11.88
CA GLY A 168 3.84 -1.97 -10.43
C GLY A 168 5.17 -2.05 -9.74
N ARG A 169 6.03 -2.97 -10.16
CA ARG A 169 7.38 -3.14 -9.59
C ARG A 169 8.22 -1.87 -9.70
N VAL A 170 8.18 -1.19 -10.85
CA VAL A 170 8.93 0.06 -11.03
C VAL A 170 8.41 1.17 -10.12
N TYR A 171 7.08 1.34 -10.06
CA TYR A 171 6.45 2.33 -9.19
C TYR A 171 6.72 2.02 -7.71
N GLU A 172 6.49 0.79 -7.28
CA GLU A 172 6.73 0.34 -5.91
C GLU A 172 8.19 0.51 -5.48
N TYR A 173 9.14 0.18 -6.37
CA TYR A 173 10.56 0.40 -6.10
C TYR A 173 10.86 1.86 -5.78
N PHE A 174 10.39 2.80 -6.60
CA PHE A 174 10.65 4.22 -6.37
C PHE A 174 9.91 4.73 -5.14
N LEU A 175 8.64 4.38 -4.94
CA LEU A 175 7.89 4.76 -3.75
C LEU A 175 8.59 4.25 -2.48
N GLN A 176 8.95 2.97 -2.44
CA GLN A 176 9.69 2.37 -1.33
C GLN A 176 11.05 3.05 -1.11
N ALA A 177 11.84 3.23 -2.17
CA ALA A 177 13.18 3.81 -2.08
C ALA A 177 13.17 5.27 -1.58
N PHE A 178 12.09 6.01 -1.84
CA PHE A 178 11.91 7.36 -1.35
C PHE A 178 11.30 7.40 0.06
N SER A 179 10.37 6.48 0.40
CA SER A 179 9.78 6.37 1.76
C SER A 179 10.82 5.97 2.82
N ILE A 180 11.75 5.06 2.50
CA ILE A 180 12.82 4.65 3.43
C ILE A 180 13.75 5.81 3.80
N ASN A 181 13.89 6.80 2.92
CA ASN A 181 14.79 7.94 3.09
C ASN A 181 14.04 9.25 3.41
N ALA A 182 12.72 9.24 3.50
CA ALA A 182 11.93 10.39 3.94
C ALA A 182 12.13 10.62 5.44
N ASP A 183 12.24 11.88 5.85
CA ASP A 183 12.22 12.24 7.26
C ASP A 183 10.89 11.82 7.88
N LYS A 184 10.93 11.35 9.14
CA LYS A 184 9.76 10.80 9.87
C LYS A 184 8.58 11.77 10.00
N GLU A 185 8.78 13.04 9.66
CA GLU A 185 7.77 14.09 9.73
C GLU A 185 6.88 14.20 8.48
N GLU A 186 7.31 13.66 7.33
CA GLU A 186 6.53 13.77 6.08
C GLU A 186 5.42 12.71 5.92
N GLY A 187 5.25 11.80 6.88
CA GLY A 187 4.04 10.98 7.09
C GLY A 187 3.56 10.08 5.94
N GLU A 188 4.30 9.97 4.85
CA GLU A 188 3.96 9.07 3.75
C GLU A 188 4.25 7.61 4.15
N PHE A 189 3.27 6.96 4.76
CA PHE A 189 3.34 5.54 5.12
C PHE A 189 3.02 4.69 3.88
N TYR A 190 4.05 4.09 3.29
CA TYR A 190 3.83 2.99 2.36
C TYR A 190 3.30 1.78 3.13
N THR A 191 2.10 1.32 2.78
CA THR A 191 1.52 0.12 3.38
C THR A 191 2.15 -1.12 2.75
N PRO A 192 2.78 -2.02 3.53
CA PRO A 192 3.39 -3.23 3.01
C PRO A 192 2.39 -4.13 2.27
N HIS A 193 2.84 -4.70 1.14
CA HIS A 193 2.02 -5.53 0.26
C HIS A 193 1.26 -6.63 1.01
N SER A 194 1.94 -7.40 1.88
CA SER A 194 1.31 -8.51 2.62
C SER A 194 0.18 -8.07 3.56
N ILE A 195 0.23 -6.82 4.05
CA ILE A 195 -0.86 -6.28 4.89
C ILE A 195 -2.06 -5.93 4.00
N VAL A 196 -1.83 -5.30 2.85
CA VAL A 196 -2.91 -4.94 1.94
C VAL A 196 -3.56 -6.18 1.36
N GLU A 197 -2.76 -7.20 1.04
CA GLU A 197 -3.24 -8.52 0.60
C GLU A 197 -4.09 -9.19 1.67
N LEU A 198 -3.66 -9.15 2.95
CA LEU A 198 -4.45 -9.67 4.07
C LEU A 198 -5.81 -8.94 4.17
N ILE A 199 -5.82 -7.60 4.11
CA ILE A 199 -7.07 -6.81 4.17
C ILE A 199 -7.98 -7.22 3.02
N ALA A 200 -7.50 -7.20 1.77
CA ALA A 200 -8.29 -7.56 0.59
C ALA A 200 -8.84 -9.00 0.68
N SER A 201 -8.02 -9.95 1.16
CA SER A 201 -8.43 -11.35 1.33
C SER A 201 -9.50 -11.55 2.40
N LEU A 202 -9.52 -10.70 3.44
CA LEU A 202 -10.53 -10.79 4.51
C LEU A 202 -11.87 -10.15 4.13
N ILE A 203 -11.85 -9.00 3.43
CA ILE A 203 -13.10 -8.28 3.09
C ILE A 203 -13.64 -8.62 1.70
N GLU A 204 -12.84 -9.25 0.83
CA GLU A 204 -13.23 -9.80 -0.48
C GLU A 204 -13.96 -8.79 -1.40
N PRO A 205 -13.31 -7.71 -1.84
CA PRO A 205 -13.96 -6.66 -2.64
C PRO A 205 -14.15 -7.08 -4.10
N PHE A 206 -14.98 -8.08 -4.39
CA PHE A 206 -15.16 -8.65 -5.73
C PHE A 206 -15.93 -7.76 -6.71
N ASP A 207 -16.82 -6.91 -6.21
CA ASP A 207 -17.66 -6.00 -7.00
C ASP A 207 -18.07 -4.77 -6.17
N GLY A 208 -18.82 -3.84 -6.77
CA GLY A 208 -19.33 -2.67 -6.06
C GLY A 208 -18.34 -1.52 -5.92
N THR A 209 -18.32 -0.88 -4.76
CA THR A 209 -17.57 0.35 -4.49
C THR A 209 -16.51 0.12 -3.41
N VAL A 210 -15.26 0.50 -3.71
CA VAL A 210 -14.14 0.47 -2.76
C VAL A 210 -13.70 1.90 -2.43
N TYR A 211 -13.61 2.23 -1.15
CA TYR A 211 -13.24 3.57 -0.69
C TYR A 211 -12.03 3.55 0.25
N ASP A 212 -11.17 4.57 0.09
CA ASP A 212 -10.06 4.87 1.00
C ASP A 212 -10.05 6.37 1.32
N PRO A 213 -10.36 6.80 2.56
CA PRO A 213 -10.42 8.21 2.96
C PRO A 213 -9.06 8.90 3.05
N CYS A 214 -7.97 8.16 2.95
CA CYS A 214 -6.58 8.64 3.06
C CYS A 214 -5.67 7.80 2.16
N CYS A 215 -6.00 7.78 0.85
CA CYS A 215 -5.57 6.75 -0.09
C CYS A 215 -4.07 6.75 -0.41
N GLY A 216 -3.31 7.74 0.06
CA GLY A 216 -1.90 7.82 -0.23
C GLY A 216 -1.63 7.79 -1.74
N SER A 217 -0.72 6.95 -2.16
CA SER A 217 -0.42 6.70 -3.59
C SER A 217 -1.40 5.75 -4.30
N GLY A 218 -2.51 5.38 -3.66
CA GLY A 218 -3.52 4.47 -4.23
C GLY A 218 -3.17 2.98 -4.14
N GLY A 219 -2.24 2.61 -3.26
CA GLY A 219 -1.76 1.23 -3.12
C GLY A 219 -2.84 0.22 -2.74
N MET A 220 -3.79 0.60 -1.87
CA MET A 220 -4.93 -0.25 -1.49
C MET A 220 -5.79 -0.63 -2.70
N PHE A 221 -6.08 0.33 -3.58
CA PHE A 221 -6.88 0.10 -4.78
C PHE A 221 -6.20 -0.83 -5.79
N VAL A 222 -4.88 -0.67 -5.95
CA VAL A 222 -4.09 -1.55 -6.82
C VAL A 222 -4.18 -2.99 -6.33
N GLN A 223 -4.06 -3.22 -5.02
CA GLN A 223 -4.13 -4.56 -4.46
C GLN A 223 -5.56 -5.15 -4.51
N ALA A 224 -6.59 -4.33 -4.25
CA ALA A 224 -7.98 -4.75 -4.45
C ALA A 224 -8.22 -5.24 -5.89
N THR A 225 -7.70 -4.49 -6.89
CA THR A 225 -7.79 -4.89 -8.30
C THR A 225 -7.06 -6.20 -8.58
N LYS A 226 -5.83 -6.37 -8.07
CA LYS A 226 -5.06 -7.62 -8.21
C LYS A 226 -5.76 -8.81 -7.53
N PHE A 227 -6.35 -8.59 -6.37
CA PHE A 227 -7.14 -9.62 -5.69
C PHE A 227 -8.30 -10.10 -6.56
N ILE A 228 -9.05 -9.19 -7.18
CA ILE A 228 -10.14 -9.51 -8.10
C ILE A 228 -9.65 -10.32 -9.29
N GLU A 229 -8.54 -9.88 -9.93
CA GLU A 229 -7.93 -10.58 -11.08
C GLU A 229 -7.48 -12.00 -10.70
N ALA A 230 -6.82 -12.16 -9.56
CA ALA A 230 -6.34 -13.47 -9.09
C ALA A 230 -7.48 -14.47 -8.82
N HIS A 231 -8.67 -13.96 -8.48
CA HIS A 231 -9.87 -14.80 -8.25
C HIS A 231 -10.79 -14.89 -9.47
N GLY A 232 -10.31 -14.49 -10.66
CA GLY A 232 -11.07 -14.59 -11.92
C GLY A 232 -12.25 -13.61 -12.00
N GLY A 233 -12.27 -12.57 -11.18
CA GLY A 233 -13.29 -11.54 -11.16
C GLY A 233 -13.12 -10.50 -12.27
N ASN A 234 -14.13 -9.64 -12.41
CA ASN A 234 -14.13 -8.55 -13.38
C ASN A 234 -13.73 -7.24 -12.71
N THR A 235 -12.52 -6.79 -12.94
CA THR A 235 -12.02 -5.52 -12.38
C THR A 235 -12.84 -4.29 -12.78
N LYS A 236 -13.60 -4.37 -13.89
CA LYS A 236 -14.53 -3.31 -14.31
C LYS A 236 -15.82 -3.26 -13.48
N ALA A 237 -16.08 -4.28 -12.66
CA ALA A 237 -17.22 -4.31 -11.74
C ALA A 237 -16.97 -3.51 -10.45
N VAL A 238 -15.74 -3.07 -10.21
CA VAL A 238 -15.35 -2.30 -9.02
C VAL A 238 -15.12 -0.84 -9.38
N ASN A 239 -15.75 0.05 -8.61
CA ASN A 239 -15.55 1.50 -8.69
C ASN A 239 -14.72 1.97 -7.50
N VAL A 240 -13.62 2.64 -7.78
CA VAL A 240 -12.66 3.09 -6.78
C VAL A 240 -12.92 4.56 -6.41
N TYR A 241 -13.06 4.82 -5.12
CA TYR A 241 -13.23 6.15 -4.55
C TYR A 241 -12.14 6.40 -3.51
N GLY A 242 -11.60 7.60 -3.48
CA GLY A 242 -10.59 7.93 -2.49
C GLY A 242 -10.47 9.42 -2.24
N GLN A 243 -9.69 9.75 -1.22
CA GLN A 243 -9.32 11.12 -0.92
C GLN A 243 -7.91 11.16 -0.34
N GLU A 244 -7.16 12.21 -0.65
CA GLU A 244 -5.81 12.42 -0.16
C GLU A 244 -5.60 13.91 0.12
N SER A 245 -4.95 14.21 1.24
CA SER A 245 -4.74 15.59 1.70
C SER A 245 -3.49 16.23 1.12
N GLU A 246 -2.45 15.43 0.89
CA GLU A 246 -1.16 15.94 0.40
C GLU A 246 -1.17 16.06 -1.13
N PRO A 247 -0.97 17.28 -1.70
CA PRO A 247 -1.07 17.50 -3.14
C PRO A 247 -0.13 16.64 -3.99
N ALA A 248 1.09 16.38 -3.52
CA ALA A 248 2.05 15.56 -4.24
C ALA A 248 1.59 14.09 -4.29
N THR A 249 1.14 13.55 -3.15
CA THR A 249 0.66 12.19 -3.00
C THR A 249 -0.65 11.95 -3.74
N TYR A 250 -1.56 12.94 -3.74
CA TYR A 250 -2.78 12.91 -4.56
C TYR A 250 -2.47 12.78 -6.06
N ARG A 251 -1.48 13.54 -6.58
CA ARG A 251 -1.02 13.39 -7.97
C ARG A 251 -0.47 11.99 -8.24
N LEU A 252 0.35 11.47 -7.32
CA LEU A 252 0.88 10.12 -7.43
C LEU A 252 -0.22 9.06 -7.49
N ALA A 253 -1.26 9.17 -6.67
CA ALA A 253 -2.41 8.27 -6.73
C ALA A 253 -3.08 8.29 -8.11
N LYS A 254 -3.37 9.49 -8.65
CA LYS A 254 -3.93 9.63 -10.00
C LYS A 254 -3.05 8.98 -11.07
N MET A 255 -1.75 9.25 -11.06
CA MET A 255 -0.81 8.66 -12.01
C MET A 255 -0.76 7.12 -11.86
N ASN A 256 -0.69 6.63 -10.63
CA ASN A 256 -0.60 5.21 -10.32
C ASN A 256 -1.83 4.42 -10.81
N LEU A 257 -3.02 4.96 -10.58
CA LEU A 257 -4.28 4.33 -11.00
C LEU A 257 -4.47 4.46 -12.52
N ALA A 258 -4.19 5.64 -13.08
CA ALA A 258 -4.32 5.90 -14.51
C ALA A 258 -3.43 4.98 -15.37
N ILE A 259 -2.16 4.80 -14.97
CA ILE A 259 -1.21 3.94 -15.71
C ILE A 259 -1.63 2.47 -15.73
N ARG A 260 -2.40 2.03 -14.72
CA ARG A 260 -2.95 0.66 -14.64
C ARG A 260 -4.32 0.54 -15.29
N GLY A 261 -4.90 1.65 -15.77
CA GLY A 261 -6.23 1.67 -16.37
C GLY A 261 -7.36 1.45 -15.33
N ILE A 262 -7.07 1.63 -14.04
CA ILE A 262 -8.07 1.57 -12.97
C ILE A 262 -8.91 2.84 -13.04
N SER A 263 -10.23 2.70 -13.09
CA SER A 263 -11.16 3.83 -13.01
C SER A 263 -11.25 4.32 -11.57
N TYR A 264 -11.17 5.64 -11.36
CA TYR A 264 -11.11 6.20 -10.01
C TYR A 264 -11.84 7.52 -9.86
N HIS A 265 -12.27 7.80 -8.63
CA HIS A 265 -12.90 9.05 -8.19
C HIS A 265 -12.19 9.52 -6.91
N LEU A 266 -11.15 10.35 -7.06
CA LEU A 266 -10.34 10.83 -5.92
C LEU A 266 -10.74 12.22 -5.43
N GLY A 267 -11.92 12.71 -5.83
CA GLY A 267 -12.34 14.09 -5.62
C GLY A 267 -11.66 15.08 -6.58
N ASP A 268 -11.99 16.35 -6.44
CA ASP A 268 -11.55 17.40 -7.36
C ASP A 268 -10.19 17.98 -7.00
N LYS A 269 -9.79 17.89 -5.72
CA LYS A 269 -8.57 18.47 -5.18
C LYS A 269 -8.01 17.66 -4.02
N ALA A 270 -6.73 17.85 -3.75
CA ALA A 270 -6.08 17.35 -2.52
C ALA A 270 -6.61 18.15 -1.33
N VAL A 271 -7.23 17.49 -0.36
CA VAL A 271 -7.77 18.10 0.85
C VAL A 271 -8.04 17.03 1.92
N SER A 272 -7.94 17.43 3.19
CA SER A 272 -8.26 16.52 4.31
C SER A 272 -9.73 16.10 4.29
N THR A 273 -9.97 14.81 4.40
CA THR A 273 -11.28 14.18 4.52
C THR A 273 -12.09 14.71 5.72
N PHE A 274 -11.41 15.19 6.77
CA PHE A 274 -12.09 15.76 7.91
C PHE A 274 -12.66 17.14 7.61
N SER A 275 -11.89 18.01 6.94
CA SER A 275 -12.30 19.39 6.66
C SER A 275 -13.20 19.54 5.43
N ASP A 276 -13.03 18.69 4.41
CA ASP A 276 -13.82 18.75 3.18
C ASP A 276 -14.01 17.34 2.60
N ASP A 277 -15.03 16.64 3.09
CA ASP A 277 -15.41 15.32 2.58
C ASP A 277 -16.03 15.44 1.18
N GLN A 278 -15.23 15.20 0.15
CA GLN A 278 -15.66 15.28 -1.25
C GLN A 278 -16.61 14.16 -1.68
N HIS A 279 -16.82 13.15 -0.81
CA HIS A 279 -17.72 12.01 -1.02
C HIS A 279 -18.84 11.96 0.03
N LYS A 280 -19.22 13.09 0.67
CA LYS A 280 -20.07 13.14 1.87
C LYS A 280 -21.42 12.41 1.74
N ASP A 281 -22.01 12.39 0.55
CA ASP A 281 -23.33 11.81 0.29
C ASP A 281 -23.28 10.35 -0.18
N LEU A 282 -22.06 9.77 -0.29
CA LEU A 282 -21.85 8.39 -0.75
C LEU A 282 -21.68 7.43 0.42
N LYS A 283 -22.12 6.19 0.18
CA LYS A 283 -21.86 5.01 1.01
C LYS A 283 -21.17 3.96 0.15
N PHE A 284 -20.32 3.16 0.78
CA PHE A 284 -19.44 2.22 0.09
C PHE A 284 -19.62 0.81 0.62
N ASP A 285 -19.52 -0.15 -0.30
CA ASP A 285 -19.61 -1.58 0.02
C ASP A 285 -18.36 -2.03 0.78
N TYR A 286 -17.19 -1.54 0.36
CA TYR A 286 -15.89 -1.89 0.96
C TYR A 286 -15.08 -0.63 1.29
N ILE A 287 -14.43 -0.63 2.44
CA ILE A 287 -13.45 0.40 2.81
C ILE A 287 -12.14 -0.28 3.18
N MET A 288 -11.04 0.14 2.54
CA MET A 288 -9.68 -0.31 2.84
C MET A 288 -8.83 0.92 3.14
N ALA A 289 -8.24 1.00 4.34
CA ALA A 289 -7.50 2.20 4.70
C ALA A 289 -6.29 1.93 5.59
N ASN A 290 -5.27 2.75 5.44
CA ASN A 290 -4.16 2.87 6.39
C ASN A 290 -4.04 4.34 6.83
N PRO A 291 -4.91 4.81 7.73
CA PRO A 291 -4.87 6.20 8.19
C PRO A 291 -3.57 6.55 8.91
N PRO A 292 -3.13 7.81 8.90
CA PRO A 292 -1.99 8.23 9.68
C PRO A 292 -2.22 7.99 11.17
N PHE A 293 -1.30 7.19 11.79
CA PHE A 293 -1.44 6.75 13.18
C PHE A 293 -1.26 7.92 14.16
N ASN A 294 -2.18 8.03 15.11
CA ASN A 294 -2.13 9.03 16.18
C ASN A 294 -2.00 10.48 15.64
N LEU A 295 -2.62 10.78 14.51
CA LEU A 295 -2.60 12.11 13.91
C LEU A 295 -3.10 13.14 14.91
N LYS A 296 -2.25 14.11 15.21
CA LYS A 296 -2.55 15.24 16.11
C LYS A 296 -3.01 16.44 15.30
N LYS A 297 -3.78 17.32 15.94
CA LYS A 297 -4.22 18.60 15.34
C LYS A 297 -4.96 18.40 14.00
N TYR A 298 -5.74 17.34 13.89
CA TYR A 298 -6.58 17.10 12.73
C TYR A 298 -7.82 18.01 12.72
N ALA A 299 -8.13 18.61 13.87
CA ALA A 299 -9.22 19.55 14.14
C ALA A 299 -8.77 20.62 15.13
N GLU A 300 -9.30 21.84 14.98
CA GLU A 300 -9.24 22.84 16.04
C GLU A 300 -10.23 22.48 17.15
N TYR A 301 -9.99 23.00 18.36
CA TYR A 301 -10.89 22.74 19.48
C TYR A 301 -12.30 23.26 19.18
N GLY A 302 -13.30 22.37 19.26
CA GLY A 302 -14.70 22.69 18.95
C GLY A 302 -15.07 22.67 17.46
N GLU A 303 -14.11 22.48 16.54
CA GLU A 303 -14.35 22.55 15.09
C GLU A 303 -15.37 21.54 14.60
N PHE A 304 -15.31 20.30 15.10
CA PHE A 304 -16.17 19.20 14.63
C PHE A 304 -17.19 18.72 15.66
N GLU A 305 -17.54 19.52 16.68
CA GLU A 305 -18.49 19.10 17.73
C GLU A 305 -19.87 18.68 17.19
N THR A 306 -20.34 19.32 16.15
CA THR A 306 -21.64 19.07 15.52
C THR A 306 -21.58 18.24 14.26
N ASP A 307 -20.44 17.65 13.95
CA ASP A 307 -20.24 16.87 12.74
C ASP A 307 -21.17 15.64 12.72
N PRO A 308 -21.97 15.43 11.65
CA PRO A 308 -22.93 14.34 11.58
C PRO A 308 -22.29 12.94 11.61
N ARG A 309 -20.99 12.84 11.32
CA ARG A 309 -20.25 11.58 11.36
C ARG A 309 -20.15 10.99 12.77
N TRP A 310 -20.24 11.82 13.80
CA TRP A 310 -20.14 11.41 15.21
C TRP A 310 -21.47 11.10 15.88
N LYS A 311 -22.59 11.30 15.16
CA LYS A 311 -23.93 11.16 15.73
C LYS A 311 -24.16 9.77 16.29
N GLY A 312 -24.46 9.70 17.59
CA GLY A 312 -24.73 8.45 18.31
C GLY A 312 -23.50 7.76 18.91
N TYR A 313 -22.29 8.30 18.69
CA TYR A 313 -21.05 7.71 19.20
C TYR A 313 -20.28 8.66 20.13
N GLY A 314 -20.43 9.95 19.98
CA GLY A 314 -19.66 10.97 20.70
C GLY A 314 -18.57 11.62 19.83
N VAL A 315 -18.08 12.79 20.25
CA VAL A 315 -17.08 13.56 19.53
C VAL A 315 -15.68 13.01 19.80
N PRO A 316 -14.91 12.63 18.78
CA PRO A 316 -13.54 12.16 18.97
C PRO A 316 -12.62 13.27 19.50
N PRO A 317 -11.61 12.93 20.34
CA PRO A 317 -10.66 13.91 20.86
C PRO A 317 -9.90 14.63 19.75
N ALA A 318 -9.84 15.97 19.77
CA ALA A 318 -9.06 16.75 18.80
C ALA A 318 -7.54 16.47 18.86
N SER A 319 -7.07 15.90 19.98
CA SER A 319 -5.66 15.53 20.20
C SER A 319 -5.21 14.28 19.45
N ASN A 320 -6.14 13.42 19.00
CA ASN A 320 -5.84 12.14 18.35
C ASN A 320 -6.98 11.71 17.42
N ALA A 321 -6.67 11.56 16.13
CA ALA A 321 -7.66 11.25 15.09
C ALA A 321 -8.07 9.77 15.01
N ASN A 322 -7.48 8.84 15.77
CA ASN A 322 -7.76 7.41 15.59
C ASN A 322 -9.28 7.10 15.58
N TYR A 323 -10.02 7.61 16.55
CA TYR A 323 -11.47 7.40 16.60
C TYR A 323 -12.27 8.28 15.62
N ALA A 324 -11.72 9.40 15.19
CA ALA A 324 -12.30 10.17 14.09
C ALA A 324 -12.25 9.36 12.77
N TRP A 325 -11.16 8.66 12.51
CA TRP A 325 -11.06 7.73 11.38
C TRP A 325 -12.05 6.58 11.49
N ILE A 326 -12.15 5.92 12.65
CA ILE A 326 -13.12 4.84 12.87
C ILE A 326 -14.54 5.31 12.55
N LEU A 327 -14.96 6.46 13.12
CA LEU A 327 -16.32 6.97 12.92
C LEU A 327 -16.56 7.49 11.51
N HIS A 328 -15.55 8.09 10.86
CA HIS A 328 -15.65 8.45 9.44
C HIS A 328 -15.85 7.20 8.57
N ILE A 329 -15.02 6.17 8.74
CA ILE A 329 -15.12 4.90 8.03
C ILE A 329 -16.51 4.27 8.26
N LEU A 330 -16.94 4.17 9.50
CA LEU A 330 -18.26 3.63 9.83
C LEU A 330 -19.40 4.44 9.18
N ASN A 331 -19.30 5.77 9.20
CA ASN A 331 -20.28 6.63 8.55
C ASN A 331 -20.33 6.40 7.04
N LYS A 332 -19.20 6.07 6.40
CA LYS A 332 -19.11 5.83 4.96
C LYS A 332 -19.51 4.42 4.52
N LEU A 333 -19.61 3.47 5.42
CA LEU A 333 -20.05 2.11 5.08
C LEU A 333 -21.51 2.06 4.66
N ASP A 334 -21.84 1.20 3.69
CA ASP A 334 -23.21 0.81 3.41
C ASP A 334 -23.85 0.23 4.68
N VAL A 335 -25.06 0.67 4.96
CA VAL A 335 -25.75 0.37 6.22
C VAL A 335 -26.19 -1.10 6.37
N ASN A 336 -26.31 -1.83 5.25
CA ASN A 336 -26.82 -3.19 5.22
C ASN A 336 -25.73 -4.25 5.14
N HIS A 337 -24.68 -3.98 4.33
CA HIS A 337 -23.67 -4.99 4.01
C HIS A 337 -22.23 -4.46 3.97
N GLY A 338 -22.03 -3.15 4.22
CA GLY A 338 -20.70 -2.56 4.15
C GLY A 338 -19.72 -3.19 5.14
N ILE A 339 -18.52 -3.48 4.63
CA ILE A 339 -17.41 -4.02 5.42
C ILE A 339 -16.14 -3.16 5.23
N ALA A 340 -15.41 -2.92 6.32
CA ALA A 340 -14.15 -2.17 6.29
C ALA A 340 -13.02 -2.95 6.93
N GLY A 341 -11.83 -2.93 6.29
CA GLY A 341 -10.56 -3.36 6.87
C GLY A 341 -9.58 -2.20 6.91
N PHE A 342 -9.13 -1.78 8.08
CA PHE A 342 -8.24 -0.64 8.22
C PHE A 342 -7.28 -0.79 9.40
N LEU A 343 -6.20 -0.03 9.37
CA LEU A 343 -5.10 -0.13 10.31
C LEU A 343 -5.10 1.01 11.32
N LEU A 344 -4.81 0.71 12.59
CA LEU A 344 -4.57 1.69 13.64
C LEU A 344 -3.44 1.24 14.56
N ALA A 345 -2.81 2.18 15.25
CA ALA A 345 -1.88 1.87 16.33
C ALA A 345 -2.60 1.17 17.49
N ASN A 346 -1.91 0.25 18.17
CA ASN A 346 -2.48 -0.56 19.26
C ASN A 346 -3.06 0.27 20.42
N GLY A 347 -2.60 1.52 20.60
CA GLY A 347 -3.18 2.44 21.59
C GLY A 347 -4.69 2.62 21.45
N ALA A 348 -5.23 2.54 20.24
CA ALA A 348 -6.68 2.66 19.99
C ALA A 348 -7.52 1.55 20.63
N LEU A 349 -6.91 0.42 21.03
CA LEU A 349 -7.63 -0.74 21.60
C LEU A 349 -8.12 -0.50 23.03
N ASP A 350 -7.48 0.39 23.80
CA ASP A 350 -7.78 0.57 25.23
C ASP A 350 -7.53 2.00 25.74
N ASP A 351 -7.58 3.00 24.85
CA ASP A 351 -7.42 4.41 25.21
C ASP A 351 -8.59 4.88 26.09
N SER A 352 -8.28 5.45 27.25
CA SER A 352 -9.27 5.94 28.22
C SER A 352 -10.09 7.12 27.69
N ASP A 353 -9.49 8.00 26.90
CA ASP A 353 -10.14 9.23 26.40
C ASP A 353 -11.23 8.92 25.36
N THR A 354 -11.21 7.70 24.82
CA THR A 354 -12.12 7.25 23.78
C THR A 354 -13.06 6.10 24.24
N LEU A 355 -13.07 5.80 25.55
CA LEU A 355 -13.84 4.71 26.12
C LEU A 355 -15.33 4.77 25.74
N GLU A 356 -15.96 5.94 25.83
CA GLU A 356 -17.41 6.08 25.54
C GLU A 356 -17.71 5.80 24.06
N ILE A 357 -16.85 6.22 23.14
CA ILE A 357 -17.02 5.92 21.71
C ILE A 357 -16.83 4.42 21.46
N ARG A 358 -15.81 3.82 22.08
CA ARG A 358 -15.52 2.38 21.97
C ARG A 358 -16.67 1.54 22.49
N LYS A 359 -17.24 1.93 23.63
CA LYS A 359 -18.44 1.33 24.20
C LYS A 359 -19.61 1.35 23.21
N GLN A 360 -19.91 2.51 22.63
CA GLN A 360 -20.97 2.63 21.63
C GLN A 360 -20.72 1.78 20.37
N LEU A 361 -19.47 1.66 19.90
CA LEU A 361 -19.11 0.80 18.77
C LEU A 361 -19.41 -0.68 19.07
N ILE A 362 -19.12 -1.15 20.28
CA ILE A 362 -19.32 -2.52 20.73
C ILE A 362 -20.81 -2.79 20.95
N GLU A 363 -21.50 -1.92 21.68
CA GLU A 363 -22.94 -2.06 21.97
C GLU A 363 -23.81 -1.96 20.71
N ASN A 364 -23.40 -1.18 19.71
CA ASN A 364 -24.06 -1.12 18.39
C ASN A 364 -23.58 -2.22 17.43
N ASP A 365 -22.79 -3.18 17.92
CA ASP A 365 -22.34 -4.37 17.18
C ASP A 365 -21.62 -4.05 15.85
N LYS A 366 -20.69 -3.08 15.86
CA LYS A 366 -19.99 -2.62 14.65
C LYS A 366 -18.65 -3.30 14.43
N ILE A 367 -18.02 -3.80 15.51
CA ILE A 367 -16.69 -4.41 15.44
C ILE A 367 -16.85 -5.91 15.16
N GLU A 368 -16.33 -6.37 14.01
CA GLU A 368 -16.34 -7.77 13.58
C GLU A 368 -15.11 -8.51 14.09
N ALA A 369 -13.90 -7.95 13.82
CA ALA A 369 -12.66 -8.56 14.25
C ALA A 369 -11.57 -7.53 14.58
N ILE A 370 -10.68 -7.92 15.48
CA ILE A 370 -9.46 -7.20 15.87
C ILE A 370 -8.27 -8.14 15.69
N ILE A 371 -7.33 -7.79 14.80
CA ILE A 371 -6.18 -8.63 14.45
C ILE A 371 -4.91 -7.84 14.75
N VAL A 372 -4.15 -8.23 15.77
CA VAL A 372 -2.87 -7.60 16.10
C VAL A 372 -1.77 -8.19 15.21
N LEU A 373 -1.11 -7.33 14.46
CA LEU A 373 -0.06 -7.69 13.50
C LEU A 373 1.33 -7.80 14.17
N PRO A 374 2.27 -8.53 13.57
CA PRO A 374 3.66 -8.56 14.01
C PRO A 374 4.29 -7.15 14.02
N ARG A 375 5.32 -6.97 14.86
CA ARG A 375 6.15 -5.75 14.82
C ARG A 375 7.03 -5.74 13.56
N ASN A 376 7.58 -4.57 13.25
CA ASN A 376 8.52 -4.37 12.15
C ASN A 376 7.94 -4.70 10.75
N MET A 377 6.64 -4.64 10.57
CA MET A 377 6.04 -4.79 9.24
C MET A 377 6.16 -3.52 8.40
N PHE A 378 6.26 -2.34 9.02
CA PHE A 378 6.38 -1.05 8.33
C PHE A 378 7.83 -0.57 8.27
N TYR A 379 8.22 0.06 7.15
CA TYR A 379 9.57 0.62 6.97
C TYR A 379 9.83 1.87 7.82
N SER A 380 8.79 2.68 8.05
CA SER A 380 8.86 3.96 8.75
C SER A 380 8.73 3.85 10.26
N THR A 381 8.20 2.73 10.77
CA THR A 381 7.97 2.55 12.21
C THR A 381 8.08 1.08 12.60
N ASP A 382 8.49 0.83 13.85
CA ASP A 382 8.55 -0.50 14.47
C ASP A 382 7.39 -0.74 15.45
N ILE A 383 6.42 0.18 15.51
CA ILE A 383 5.24 0.01 16.37
C ILE A 383 4.37 -1.14 15.91
N SER A 384 3.74 -1.80 16.87
CA SER A 384 2.73 -2.81 16.59
C SER A 384 1.44 -2.14 16.13
N VAL A 385 0.86 -2.67 15.07
CA VAL A 385 -0.33 -2.16 14.40
C VAL A 385 -1.44 -3.19 14.47
N THR A 386 -2.66 -2.73 14.57
CA THR A 386 -3.86 -3.57 14.61
C THR A 386 -4.69 -3.35 13.36
N LEU A 387 -5.09 -4.45 12.73
CA LEU A 387 -6.11 -4.45 11.70
C LEU A 387 -7.49 -4.57 12.37
N TRP A 388 -8.34 -3.60 12.07
CA TRP A 388 -9.72 -3.54 12.50
C TRP A 388 -10.63 -3.95 11.34
N ILE A 389 -11.60 -4.82 11.62
CA ILE A 389 -12.68 -5.13 10.69
C ILE A 389 -13.98 -4.61 11.28
N LEU A 390 -14.62 -3.66 10.59
CA LEU A 390 -16.01 -3.26 10.86
C LEU A 390 -16.93 -3.92 9.84
N ASN A 391 -18.10 -4.38 10.28
CA ASN A 391 -19.04 -5.05 9.40
C ASN A 391 -20.49 -4.74 9.79
N ASN A 392 -21.28 -4.27 8.83
CA ASN A 392 -22.71 -4.04 9.02
C ASN A 392 -23.56 -5.31 8.74
N ASN A 393 -22.97 -6.39 8.17
CA ASN A 393 -23.63 -7.66 7.88
C ASN A 393 -23.28 -8.76 8.91
N LYS A 394 -23.52 -8.50 10.20
CA LYS A 394 -23.27 -9.52 11.25
C LYS A 394 -24.45 -10.46 11.47
N LYS A 395 -25.64 -10.14 10.96
CA LYS A 395 -26.83 -11.00 11.03
C LYS A 395 -26.71 -12.26 10.18
N GLY A 396 -25.72 -12.28 9.28
CA GLY A 396 -25.49 -13.42 8.39
C GLY A 396 -26.34 -13.37 7.12
N GLY A 397 -26.39 -14.50 6.43
CA GLY A 397 -27.04 -14.65 5.14
C GLY A 397 -26.07 -15.04 4.02
N PRO A 398 -26.51 -15.09 2.76
CA PRO A 398 -25.66 -15.41 1.63
C PRO A 398 -24.65 -14.27 1.37
N TRP A 399 -23.38 -14.63 1.19
CA TRP A 399 -22.29 -13.70 0.91
C TRP A 399 -21.19 -14.40 0.09
N HIS A 400 -20.91 -13.95 -1.12
CA HIS A 400 -19.88 -14.48 -2.02
C HIS A 400 -19.86 -16.01 -2.11
N GLY A 401 -21.07 -16.62 -2.32
CA GLY A 401 -21.21 -18.07 -2.43
C GLY A 401 -21.15 -18.85 -1.10
N ARG A 402 -20.96 -18.18 0.02
CA ARG A 402 -21.02 -18.75 1.38
C ARG A 402 -22.31 -18.38 2.09
N GLN A 403 -22.74 -19.23 3.02
CA GLN A 403 -23.81 -18.94 3.94
C GLN A 403 -23.20 -18.50 5.27
N LEU A 404 -23.28 -17.21 5.58
CA LEU A 404 -22.77 -16.68 6.84
C LEU A 404 -23.77 -16.97 7.96
N ARG A 405 -23.26 -17.34 9.15
CA ARG A 405 -24.07 -17.47 10.37
C ARG A 405 -24.35 -16.10 10.99
N ASN A 406 -25.29 -16.08 11.91
CA ASN A 406 -25.51 -14.91 12.76
C ASN A 406 -24.36 -14.77 13.77
N ARG A 407 -23.66 -13.62 13.76
CA ARG A 407 -22.52 -13.26 14.62
C ARG A 407 -22.83 -12.01 15.46
N THR A 408 -24.11 -11.66 15.58
CA THR A 408 -24.54 -10.50 16.36
C THR A 408 -24.04 -10.62 17.80
N GLY A 409 -23.41 -9.57 18.30
CA GLY A 409 -22.85 -9.49 19.65
C GLY A 409 -21.52 -10.23 19.84
N GLU A 410 -20.89 -10.74 18.78
CA GLU A 410 -19.58 -11.39 18.85
C GLU A 410 -18.49 -10.52 18.22
N THR A 411 -17.26 -10.61 18.74
CA THR A 411 -16.05 -10.02 18.14
C THR A 411 -14.92 -11.04 18.15
N LEU A 412 -14.29 -11.26 16.99
CA LEU A 412 -13.16 -12.17 16.86
C LEU A 412 -11.85 -11.43 17.15
N PHE A 413 -11.06 -11.95 18.07
CA PHE A 413 -9.71 -11.48 18.39
C PHE A 413 -8.69 -12.45 17.81
N ILE A 414 -7.67 -11.93 17.08
CA ILE A 414 -6.55 -12.71 16.54
C ILE A 414 -5.24 -12.02 16.92
N ASP A 415 -4.27 -12.78 17.41
CA ASP A 415 -2.97 -12.28 17.82
C ASP A 415 -1.85 -12.90 16.98
N LEU A 416 -1.29 -12.11 16.06
CA LEU A 416 -0.21 -12.54 15.16
C LEU A 416 1.17 -12.04 15.61
N ARG A 417 1.31 -11.49 16.81
CA ARG A 417 2.58 -10.87 17.27
C ARG A 417 3.77 -11.83 17.26
N THR A 418 3.52 -13.13 17.39
CA THR A 418 4.55 -14.17 17.35
C THR A 418 4.93 -14.61 15.93
N TRP A 419 4.17 -14.19 14.90
CA TRP A 419 4.41 -14.53 13.49
C TRP A 419 5.47 -13.60 12.87
N ASN A 420 6.67 -13.65 13.38
CA ASN A 420 7.76 -12.73 13.05
C ASN A 420 9.00 -13.42 12.46
N SER A 421 8.90 -14.68 12.05
CA SER A 421 10.03 -15.48 11.55
C SER A 421 10.42 -15.18 10.11
N ASN A 422 9.48 -14.66 9.28
CA ASN A 422 9.75 -14.32 7.89
C ASN A 422 10.34 -12.91 7.77
N ILE A 423 11.65 -12.82 8.02
CA ILE A 423 12.38 -11.55 7.97
C ILE A 423 12.72 -11.19 6.53
N TYR A 424 12.31 -9.99 6.12
CA TYR A 424 12.61 -9.37 4.86
C TYR A 424 13.51 -8.14 5.07
N GLU A 425 14.51 -7.95 4.22
CA GLU A 425 15.45 -6.81 4.28
C GLU A 425 15.95 -6.48 5.71
N LYS A 426 16.78 -7.33 6.26
CA LYS A 426 17.51 -7.19 7.56
C LYS A 426 16.65 -7.30 8.82
N LYS A 427 15.52 -6.56 8.92
CA LYS A 427 14.71 -6.51 10.16
C LYS A 427 13.21 -6.51 9.93
N TYR A 428 12.77 -6.29 8.70
CA TYR A 428 11.34 -6.16 8.42
C TYR A 428 10.68 -7.52 8.29
N VAL A 429 9.48 -7.62 8.82
CA VAL A 429 8.65 -8.83 8.79
C VAL A 429 7.56 -8.67 7.73
N ARG A 430 7.26 -9.74 7.01
CA ARG A 430 6.10 -9.83 6.12
C ARG A 430 5.37 -11.14 6.37
N LEU A 431 4.06 -11.11 6.21
CA LEU A 431 3.27 -12.34 6.20
C LEU A 431 3.50 -13.10 4.88
N THR A 432 3.61 -14.41 4.98
CA THR A 432 3.63 -15.32 3.83
C THR A 432 2.21 -15.58 3.33
N GLU A 433 2.06 -16.03 2.08
CA GLU A 433 0.77 -16.46 1.53
C GLU A 433 0.10 -17.55 2.39
N THR A 434 0.88 -18.45 2.98
CA THR A 434 0.38 -19.50 3.88
C THR A 434 -0.18 -18.89 5.18
N GLU A 435 0.51 -17.91 5.76
CA GLU A 435 0.06 -17.21 6.95
C GLU A 435 -1.21 -16.40 6.67
N ILE A 436 -1.27 -15.67 5.56
CA ILE A 436 -2.47 -14.95 5.12
C ILE A 436 -3.64 -15.93 4.96
N SER A 437 -3.42 -17.05 4.25
CA SER A 437 -4.44 -18.09 4.06
C SER A 437 -4.93 -18.67 5.40
N ARG A 438 -4.04 -18.85 6.39
CA ARG A 438 -4.42 -19.33 7.72
C ARG A 438 -5.30 -18.32 8.46
N VAL A 439 -4.98 -17.02 8.40
CA VAL A 439 -5.82 -15.97 9.01
C VAL A 439 -7.20 -15.93 8.35
N CYS A 440 -7.25 -16.00 7.01
CA CYS A 440 -8.50 -16.06 6.25
C CYS A 440 -9.32 -17.29 6.64
N GLN A 441 -8.70 -18.46 6.78
CA GLN A 441 -9.37 -19.68 7.20
C GLN A 441 -9.98 -19.54 8.61
N ILE A 442 -9.24 -18.96 9.57
CA ILE A 442 -9.77 -18.68 10.92
C ILE A 442 -10.99 -17.77 10.81
N TYR A 443 -10.90 -16.67 10.08
CA TYR A 443 -11.95 -15.68 9.94
C TYR A 443 -13.21 -16.27 9.24
N PHE A 444 -13.04 -16.97 8.12
CA PHE A 444 -14.16 -17.53 7.35
C PHE A 444 -14.82 -18.72 8.04
N ASN A 445 -14.07 -19.59 8.71
CA ASN A 445 -14.65 -20.67 9.51
C ASN A 445 -15.52 -20.10 10.62
N TRP A 446 -15.04 -19.07 11.35
CA TRP A 446 -15.85 -18.40 12.36
C TRP A 446 -17.12 -17.77 11.78
N GLN A 447 -17.07 -17.27 10.57
CA GLN A 447 -18.25 -16.68 9.93
C GLN A 447 -19.30 -17.70 9.47
N THR A 448 -18.92 -18.95 9.19
CA THR A 448 -19.78 -19.94 8.53
C THR A 448 -20.18 -21.09 9.45
N GLU A 449 -19.36 -21.48 10.40
CA GLU A 449 -19.58 -22.63 11.25
C GLU A 449 -20.03 -22.24 12.65
N ASN A 450 -20.88 -23.08 13.25
CA ASN A 450 -21.33 -22.89 14.63
C ASN A 450 -20.39 -23.65 15.58
N PHE A 451 -19.74 -22.92 16.47
CA PHE A 451 -18.90 -23.45 17.51
C PHE A 451 -19.53 -23.19 18.87
N ALA A 452 -19.37 -24.10 19.82
CA ALA A 452 -19.72 -23.84 21.22
C ALA A 452 -18.78 -22.79 21.82
N GLU A 453 -17.52 -22.86 21.42
CA GLU A 453 -16.45 -21.90 21.71
C GLU A 453 -15.52 -21.86 20.50
N TYR A 454 -15.16 -20.68 20.03
CA TYR A 454 -14.24 -20.51 18.92
C TYR A 454 -12.93 -19.91 19.43
N ALA A 455 -11.99 -20.77 19.74
CA ALA A 455 -10.74 -20.40 20.37
C ALA A 455 -9.59 -21.34 19.95
N GLU A 456 -8.39 -20.78 19.87
CA GLU A 456 -7.12 -21.50 19.83
C GLU A 456 -6.14 -20.75 20.75
N PRO A 457 -5.60 -21.38 21.80
CA PRO A 457 -4.66 -20.73 22.70
C PRO A 457 -3.52 -20.05 21.96
N GLU A 458 -3.12 -18.87 22.44
CA GLU A 458 -2.06 -18.03 21.88
C GLU A 458 -2.34 -17.48 20.45
N LEU A 459 -3.50 -17.77 19.84
CA LEU A 459 -3.77 -17.34 18.46
C LEU A 459 -5.10 -16.59 18.32
N TYR A 460 -6.25 -17.15 18.70
CA TYR A 460 -7.52 -16.47 18.51
C TYR A 460 -8.58 -16.85 19.57
N TYR A 461 -9.54 -15.93 19.72
CA TYR A 461 -10.72 -16.11 20.57
C TYR A 461 -11.89 -15.27 20.07
N ALA A 462 -13.09 -15.84 20.02
CA ALA A 462 -14.33 -15.11 19.73
C ALA A 462 -15.07 -14.78 21.04
N ALA A 463 -15.08 -13.49 21.40
CA ALA A 463 -15.71 -13.00 22.62
C ALA A 463 -17.11 -12.46 22.35
N HIS A 464 -18.04 -12.68 23.32
CA HIS A 464 -19.36 -12.04 23.33
C HIS A 464 -19.31 -10.63 23.93
N CYS A 465 -20.24 -9.78 23.52
CA CYS A 465 -20.36 -8.38 23.98
C CYS A 465 -20.39 -8.27 25.52
N ASP A 466 -21.10 -9.18 26.20
CA ASP A 466 -21.18 -9.21 27.67
C ASP A 466 -19.81 -9.45 28.33
N GLU A 467 -18.99 -10.30 27.74
CA GLU A 467 -17.62 -10.53 28.20
C GLU A 467 -16.74 -9.28 27.98
N ILE A 468 -16.88 -8.65 26.80
CA ILE A 468 -16.14 -7.43 26.48
C ILE A 468 -16.52 -6.31 27.45
N GLN A 469 -17.79 -6.19 27.78
CA GLN A 469 -18.30 -5.26 28.79
C GLN A 469 -17.69 -5.52 30.17
N GLN A 470 -17.67 -6.78 30.62
CA GLN A 470 -17.09 -7.17 31.91
C GLN A 470 -15.59 -6.85 32.00
N LYS A 471 -14.89 -6.86 30.86
CA LYS A 471 -13.47 -6.49 30.74
C LYS A 471 -13.26 -4.99 30.45
N GLY A 472 -14.27 -4.15 30.75
CA GLY A 472 -14.18 -2.69 30.64
C GLY A 472 -14.14 -2.18 29.19
N TYR A 473 -14.77 -2.90 28.26
CA TYR A 473 -14.77 -2.57 26.83
C TYR A 473 -13.36 -2.49 26.20
N SER A 474 -12.38 -3.16 26.78
CA SER A 474 -11.05 -3.28 26.20
C SER A 474 -11.10 -4.17 24.96
N LEU A 475 -10.40 -3.77 23.88
CA LEU A 475 -10.26 -4.54 22.65
C LEU A 475 -8.87 -5.18 22.53
N VAL A 476 -8.11 -5.25 23.61
CA VAL A 476 -6.78 -5.85 23.65
C VAL A 476 -6.88 -7.37 23.59
N PRO A 477 -6.42 -8.07 22.52
CA PRO A 477 -6.61 -9.52 22.36
C PRO A 477 -6.08 -10.36 23.52
N SER A 478 -4.96 -9.95 24.14
CA SER A 478 -4.37 -10.69 25.27
C SER A 478 -5.23 -10.72 26.54
N ARG A 479 -6.36 -10.00 26.58
CA ARG A 479 -7.35 -10.11 27.65
C ARG A 479 -8.36 -11.25 27.42
N TYR A 480 -8.40 -11.81 26.22
CA TYR A 480 -9.37 -12.82 25.77
C TYR A 480 -8.71 -14.14 25.39
N ILE A 481 -7.61 -14.06 24.66
CA ILE A 481 -6.86 -15.23 24.19
C ILE A 481 -6.10 -15.84 25.36
N GLU A 482 -6.29 -17.14 25.59
CA GLU A 482 -5.58 -17.91 26.60
C GLU A 482 -4.12 -18.07 26.22
N PHE A 483 -3.22 -17.88 27.17
CA PHE A 483 -1.80 -18.15 27.02
C PHE A 483 -1.44 -19.45 27.73
N ILE A 484 -0.68 -20.31 27.04
CA ILE A 484 -0.20 -21.56 27.62
C ILE A 484 0.93 -21.25 28.61
N ASP A 485 0.72 -21.55 29.87
CA ASP A 485 1.77 -21.44 30.88
C ASP A 485 2.76 -22.61 30.71
N ARG A 486 3.85 -22.31 30.02
CA ARG A 486 4.96 -23.27 29.81
C ARG A 486 5.91 -23.34 31.02
N ASP A 487 5.72 -22.47 31.99
CA ASP A 487 6.60 -22.40 33.17
C ASP A 487 6.36 -23.57 34.11
N THR A 488 5.19 -24.20 34.06
CA THR A 488 4.87 -25.37 34.88
C THR A 488 5.65 -26.65 34.48
N GLU A 489 6.18 -26.69 33.24
CA GLU A 489 6.93 -27.85 32.71
C GLU A 489 8.45 -27.65 32.78
N ILE A 490 8.92 -26.47 33.18
CA ILE A 490 10.35 -26.15 33.20
C ILE A 490 10.94 -26.51 34.56
N ASP A 491 11.88 -27.47 34.56
CA ASP A 491 12.80 -27.61 35.68
C ASP A 491 13.79 -26.43 35.68
N TYR A 492 13.41 -25.37 36.41
CA TYR A 492 14.20 -24.14 36.53
C TYR A 492 15.65 -24.38 36.96
N LYS A 493 15.92 -25.41 37.76
CA LYS A 493 17.26 -25.70 38.22
C LYS A 493 18.12 -26.24 37.09
N SER A 494 17.57 -27.14 36.28
CA SER A 494 18.26 -27.68 35.11
C SER A 494 18.41 -26.61 34.02
N ALA A 495 17.36 -25.82 33.76
CA ALA A 495 17.40 -24.72 32.78
C ALA A 495 18.42 -23.65 33.17
N LEU A 496 18.47 -23.21 34.43
CA LEU A 496 19.48 -22.27 34.93
C LEU A 496 20.90 -22.81 34.82
N THR A 497 21.10 -24.10 35.10
CA THR A 497 22.41 -24.74 34.98
C THR A 497 22.88 -24.75 33.53
N GLU A 498 21.99 -25.11 32.60
CA GLU A 498 22.28 -25.11 31.17
C GLU A 498 22.55 -23.68 30.65
N MET A 499 21.73 -22.70 31.01
CA MET A 499 21.94 -21.29 30.66
C MET A 499 23.25 -20.74 31.22
N SER A 500 23.62 -21.11 32.46
CA SER A 500 24.89 -20.71 33.05
C SER A 500 26.06 -21.27 32.27
N HIS A 501 26.00 -22.56 31.88
CA HIS A 501 27.02 -23.18 31.05
C HIS A 501 27.16 -22.49 29.68
N GLN A 502 26.04 -22.23 29.00
CA GLN A 502 26.02 -21.50 27.72
C GLN A 502 26.58 -20.08 27.85
N PHE A 503 26.26 -19.39 28.94
CA PHE A 503 26.80 -18.06 29.22
C PHE A 503 28.34 -18.11 29.42
N ASP A 504 28.84 -19.07 30.17
CA ASP A 504 30.28 -19.24 30.40
C ASP A 504 31.04 -19.58 29.10
N GLU A 505 30.45 -20.39 28.21
CA GLU A 505 30.99 -20.67 26.88
C GLU A 505 31.01 -19.43 25.98
N LEU A 506 29.92 -18.65 25.96
CA LEU A 506 29.83 -17.40 25.22
C LEU A 506 30.84 -16.38 25.76
N LYS A 507 31.00 -16.28 27.05
CA LYS A 507 31.99 -15.40 27.70
C LYS A 507 33.40 -15.76 27.31
N LYS A 508 33.78 -17.07 27.36
CA LYS A 508 35.10 -17.53 26.89
C LYS A 508 35.36 -17.16 25.43
N ARG A 509 34.35 -17.31 24.56
CA ARG A 509 34.47 -16.92 23.15
C ARG A 509 34.60 -15.42 22.98
N TRP A 510 33.86 -14.64 23.77
CA TRP A 510 33.98 -13.19 23.79
C TRP A 510 35.40 -12.75 24.18
N ASP A 511 35.92 -13.27 25.29
CA ASP A 511 37.27 -12.94 25.82
C ASP A 511 38.37 -13.31 24.80
N ALA A 512 38.22 -14.45 24.11
CA ALA A 512 39.14 -14.86 23.05
C ALA A 512 39.08 -13.91 21.83
N ASN A 513 37.89 -13.56 21.38
CA ASN A 513 37.70 -12.60 20.24
C ASN A 513 38.21 -11.20 20.60
N GLU A 514 37.99 -10.74 21.83
CA GLU A 514 38.52 -9.47 22.32
C GLU A 514 40.03 -9.45 22.32
N ALA A 515 40.66 -10.53 22.78
CA ALA A 515 42.12 -10.68 22.76
C ALA A 515 42.69 -10.67 21.32
N GLU A 516 42.02 -11.37 20.37
CA GLU A 516 42.39 -11.33 18.96
C GLU A 516 42.25 -9.94 18.36
N LEU A 517 41.15 -9.22 18.66
CA LEU A 517 40.89 -7.87 18.20
C LEU A 517 41.96 -6.91 18.73
N VAL A 518 42.26 -6.96 20.04
CA VAL A 518 43.31 -6.12 20.66
C VAL A 518 44.68 -6.43 20.01
N ASN A 519 45.00 -7.69 19.74
CA ASN A 519 46.24 -8.06 19.08
C ASN A 519 46.29 -7.54 17.63
N ALA A 520 45.18 -7.63 16.90
CA ALA A 520 45.07 -7.08 15.54
C ALA A 520 45.28 -5.55 15.52
N PHE A 521 44.69 -4.82 16.49
CA PHE A 521 44.93 -3.39 16.64
C PHE A 521 46.39 -3.03 16.95
N LYS A 522 47.05 -3.82 17.79
CA LYS A 522 48.48 -3.64 18.06
C LYS A 522 49.34 -3.83 16.81
N ILE A 523 49.06 -4.88 16.01
CA ILE A 523 49.77 -5.14 14.75
C ILE A 523 49.59 -4.00 13.76
N LEU A 524 48.37 -3.39 13.71
CA LEU A 524 48.04 -2.29 12.84
C LEU A 524 48.49 -0.91 13.38
N GLY A 525 49.15 -0.85 14.56
CA GLY A 525 49.63 0.41 15.14
C GLY A 525 48.58 1.30 15.78
N TYR A 526 47.37 0.77 16.07
CA TYR A 526 46.27 1.51 16.70
C TYR A 526 46.11 1.26 18.21
N GLY A 527 46.98 0.48 18.83
CA GLY A 527 46.99 0.24 20.28
C GLY A 527 47.71 1.38 21.01
N LYS A 528 47.08 2.00 22.02
CA LYS A 528 47.83 2.75 23.04
C LYS A 528 48.64 1.75 23.87
N GLU A 529 49.89 2.12 24.18
CA GLU A 529 50.78 1.37 25.09
C GLU A 529 50.14 1.14 26.47
#